data_b33aa5033c625d493a171885aaeba069
#
_entry.id   b33aa5033c625d493a171885aaeba069
#
_cell.length_a   1.000
_cell.length_b   1.000
_cell.length_c   1.000
_cell.angle_alpha   90.00
_cell.angle_beta   90.00
_cell.angle_gamma   90.00
#
_symmetry.space_group_name_H-M   'P 1'
#
loop_
_entity.id
_entity.type
_entity.pdbx_description
1 polymer ?
#
loop_
_entity_poly.entity_id
_entity_poly.type
_entity_poly.pdbx_seq_one_letter_code
_entity_poly.pdbx_strand_id
1 'polypeptide(L)'
;MNEYKRTLAELREKATLYWSQDLLEQAGEASILPLLLKTQDKFISVLTLADGSPDAWKKFIDMSEDMKGNIFLKHLMVLSDLGGEALNKYPPLSKFFPSGLIEYVWNEQSYTYEFKVISGKASLSNSSLLVDGKNLLKGRALNDKMEDVVMLLLYASSSINNDFPDDAKEKCLIGSLLGKSEELKKFVKQNYIRVSRQIGGANATKLGQVAEEFVFKILRRELPDWTLRKNGKIPGISHSDDGRETSFDIVATSPSSKYFAIEISFQFTTNGTIERKAREAKDRAAILHKSDHFVCYVIDGAGNINIRENAVRTICQYSDCTVAFSEAEIVFLSEFMKEKSGQ
;
A
#
# COMPACT_ATOMS: atom_id res chain seq x y z
N MET A 1 26.07 20.31 -14.61
CA MET A 1 24.73 19.73 -14.38
C MET A 1 24.47 19.85 -12.89
N ASN A 2 23.33 20.31 -12.44
CA ASN A 2 23.06 20.43 -11.00
C ASN A 2 22.82 19.01 -10.47
N GLU A 3 23.74 18.45 -9.71
CA GLU A 3 23.67 17.06 -9.21
C GLU A 3 22.46 16.76 -8.31
N TYR A 4 21.85 17.82 -7.77
CA TYR A 4 20.65 17.71 -6.92
C TYR A 4 19.35 17.66 -7.71
N LYS A 5 19.39 17.99 -9.01
CA LYS A 5 18.22 18.00 -9.90
C LYS A 5 18.13 16.66 -10.66
N ARG A 6 17.55 15.67 -10.02
CA ARG A 6 17.41 14.33 -10.58
C ARG A 6 16.38 14.25 -11.68
N THR A 7 16.64 13.38 -12.63
CA THR A 7 15.66 12.85 -13.59
C THR A 7 14.81 11.76 -12.94
N LEU A 8 13.69 11.42 -13.58
CA LEU A 8 12.90 10.27 -13.16
C LEU A 8 13.71 8.96 -13.17
N ALA A 9 14.64 8.77 -14.11
CA ALA A 9 15.46 7.57 -14.20
C ALA A 9 16.37 7.44 -12.96
N GLU A 10 17.07 8.50 -12.61
CA GLU A 10 17.94 8.55 -11.42
C GLU A 10 17.13 8.40 -10.13
N LEU A 11 15.95 9.03 -10.04
CA LEU A 11 15.05 8.87 -8.91
C LEU A 11 14.58 7.41 -8.77
N ARG A 12 14.27 6.75 -9.90
CA ARG A 12 13.85 5.35 -9.94
C ARG A 12 14.92 4.39 -9.42
N GLU A 13 16.21 4.66 -9.72
CA GLU A 13 17.34 3.87 -9.20
C GLU A 13 17.49 3.97 -7.68
N LYS A 14 17.08 5.11 -7.10
CA LYS A 14 17.17 5.36 -5.66
C LYS A 14 15.89 5.04 -4.89
N ALA A 15 14.78 4.82 -5.61
CA ALA A 15 13.49 4.57 -5.01
C ALA A 15 13.46 3.24 -4.25
N THR A 16 12.86 3.27 -3.06
CA THR A 16 12.62 2.07 -2.26
C THR A 16 11.36 1.33 -2.71
N LEU A 17 10.47 2.02 -3.43
CA LEU A 17 9.17 1.57 -3.95
C LEU A 17 8.18 1.12 -2.87
N TYR A 18 8.67 0.56 -1.77
CA TYR A 18 7.89 0.01 -0.67
C TYR A 18 8.44 0.49 0.67
N TRP A 19 7.60 0.54 1.68
CA TRP A 19 8.00 0.93 3.02
C TRP A 19 8.94 -0.10 3.64
N SER A 20 9.95 0.38 4.37
CA SER A 20 10.76 -0.50 5.19
C SER A 20 9.93 -1.10 6.33
N GLN A 21 10.37 -2.25 6.87
CA GLN A 21 9.69 -2.91 7.96
C GLN A 21 9.57 -2.02 9.20
N ASP A 22 10.62 -1.26 9.51
CA ASP A 22 10.66 -0.34 10.66
C ASP A 22 9.62 0.79 10.55
N LEU A 23 9.39 1.31 9.34
CA LEU A 23 8.36 2.32 9.08
C LEU A 23 6.96 1.73 9.16
N LEU A 24 6.81 0.47 8.79
CA LEU A 24 5.56 -0.27 8.92
C LEU A 24 5.17 -0.49 10.38
N GLU A 25 6.14 -0.82 11.22
CA GLU A 25 5.95 -0.95 12.66
C GLU A 25 5.57 0.39 13.30
N GLN A 26 6.19 1.50 12.87
CA GLN A 26 5.84 2.85 13.32
C GLN A 26 4.45 3.31 12.80
N ALA A 27 4.07 2.90 11.60
CA ALA A 27 2.73 3.16 11.06
C ALA A 27 1.64 2.36 11.81
N GLY A 28 2.05 1.35 12.59
CA GLY A 28 1.16 0.49 13.35
C GLY A 28 0.14 -0.22 12.45
N GLU A 29 -1.07 -0.41 12.96
CA GLU A 29 -2.18 -1.09 12.24
C GLU A 29 -2.66 -0.33 10.97
N ALA A 30 -2.01 0.77 10.60
CA ALA A 30 -2.53 1.68 9.58
C ALA A 30 -2.50 1.12 8.16
N SER A 31 -1.60 0.17 7.82
CA SER A 31 -1.62 -0.48 6.52
C SER A 31 -0.96 -1.85 6.55
N ILE A 32 -1.73 -2.84 6.14
CA ILE A 32 -1.27 -4.21 5.91
C ILE A 32 -0.70 -4.41 4.50
N LEU A 33 -0.86 -3.42 3.63
CA LEU A 33 -0.50 -3.53 2.23
C LEU A 33 0.98 -3.87 2.02
N PRO A 34 1.93 -3.26 2.74
CA PRO A 34 3.33 -3.60 2.59
C PRO A 34 3.68 -5.04 2.97
N LEU A 35 3.05 -5.59 4.01
CA LEU A 35 3.20 -7.00 4.36
C LEU A 35 2.70 -7.90 3.23
N LEU A 36 1.54 -7.58 2.67
CA LEU A 36 0.98 -8.33 1.55
C LEU A 36 1.85 -8.23 0.30
N LEU A 37 2.39 -7.05 -0.02
CA LEU A 37 3.32 -6.90 -1.14
C LEU A 37 4.61 -7.70 -0.94
N LYS A 38 5.17 -7.70 0.26
CA LYS A 38 6.36 -8.50 0.61
C LYS A 38 6.12 -10.00 0.47
N THR A 39 4.91 -10.46 0.79
CA THR A 39 4.56 -11.89 0.76
C THR A 39 3.85 -12.33 -0.52
N GLN A 40 3.63 -11.40 -1.47
CA GLN A 40 2.88 -11.65 -2.70
C GLN A 40 3.44 -12.77 -3.57
N ASP A 41 4.76 -12.79 -3.79
CA ASP A 41 5.38 -13.83 -4.63
C ASP A 41 5.26 -15.21 -3.99
N LYS A 42 5.34 -15.30 -2.66
CA LYS A 42 5.13 -16.55 -1.93
C LYS A 42 3.67 -17.00 -1.99
N PHE A 43 2.72 -16.05 -1.88
CA PHE A 43 1.30 -16.33 -2.08
C PHE A 43 1.04 -16.92 -3.48
N ILE A 44 1.57 -16.29 -4.53
CA ILE A 44 1.47 -16.81 -5.91
C ILE A 44 2.11 -18.21 -6.01
N SER A 45 3.26 -18.42 -5.38
CA SER A 45 3.94 -19.72 -5.39
C SER A 45 3.11 -20.82 -4.75
N VAL A 46 2.47 -20.55 -3.59
CA VAL A 46 1.56 -21.51 -2.93
C VAL A 46 0.41 -21.90 -3.86
N LEU A 47 -0.25 -20.92 -4.49
CA LEU A 47 -1.36 -21.20 -5.40
C LEU A 47 -0.90 -21.88 -6.71
N THR A 48 0.29 -21.57 -7.20
CA THR A 48 0.85 -22.20 -8.39
C THR A 48 1.20 -23.68 -8.14
N LEU A 49 1.72 -23.99 -6.97
CA LEU A 49 2.07 -25.36 -6.58
C LEU A 49 0.86 -26.21 -6.16
N ALA A 50 -0.28 -25.57 -5.90
CA ALA A 50 -1.51 -26.24 -5.46
C ALA A 50 -2.35 -26.75 -6.65
N ASP A 51 -1.73 -27.47 -7.58
CA ASP A 51 -2.35 -28.01 -8.79
C ASP A 51 -2.81 -29.48 -8.68
N GLY A 52 -2.38 -30.17 -7.61
CA GLY A 52 -2.65 -31.59 -7.44
C GLY A 52 -4.01 -31.95 -6.79
N SER A 53 -4.52 -31.06 -5.94
CA SER A 53 -5.85 -31.21 -5.30
C SER A 53 -6.39 -29.86 -4.83
N PRO A 54 -7.72 -29.73 -4.63
CA PRO A 54 -8.33 -28.47 -4.20
C PRO A 54 -7.84 -27.96 -2.84
N ASP A 55 -7.24 -28.80 -2.03
CA ASP A 55 -6.72 -28.50 -0.69
C ASP A 55 -5.19 -28.57 -0.59
N ALA A 56 -4.48 -28.81 -1.71
CA ALA A 56 -3.02 -28.92 -1.74
C ALA A 56 -2.31 -27.67 -1.18
N TRP A 57 -2.93 -26.48 -1.28
CA TRP A 57 -2.42 -25.24 -0.73
C TRP A 57 -2.13 -25.30 0.78
N LYS A 58 -2.86 -26.12 1.54
CA LYS A 58 -2.65 -26.32 3.00
C LYS A 58 -1.23 -26.78 3.27
N LYS A 59 -0.78 -27.82 2.61
CA LYS A 59 0.57 -28.38 2.74
C LYS A 59 1.65 -27.32 2.49
N PHE A 60 1.48 -26.49 1.49
CA PHE A 60 2.47 -25.45 1.16
C PHE A 60 2.50 -24.30 2.18
N ILE A 61 1.35 -23.97 2.78
CA ILE A 61 1.30 -23.02 3.91
C ILE A 61 2.04 -23.57 5.13
N ASP A 62 1.78 -24.84 5.48
CA ASP A 62 2.41 -25.49 6.65
C ASP A 62 3.94 -25.58 6.51
N MET A 63 4.43 -25.77 5.27
CA MET A 63 5.86 -25.82 4.96
C MET A 63 6.52 -24.43 4.87
N SER A 64 5.76 -23.37 4.81
CA SER A 64 6.29 -22.02 4.62
C SER A 64 6.57 -21.33 5.96
N GLU A 65 7.78 -20.78 6.09
CA GLU A 65 8.13 -19.94 7.24
C GLU A 65 7.45 -18.57 7.21
N ASP A 66 7.33 -17.97 6.02
CA ASP A 66 6.85 -16.60 5.84
C ASP A 66 5.37 -16.50 5.43
N MET A 67 4.80 -17.54 4.78
CA MET A 67 3.39 -17.57 4.41
C MET A 67 2.58 -18.28 5.49
N LYS A 68 2.16 -17.53 6.51
CA LYS A 68 1.30 -18.07 7.56
C LYS A 68 -0.18 -18.06 7.13
N GLY A 69 -1.00 -18.92 7.76
CA GLY A 69 -2.40 -19.13 7.39
C GLY A 69 -3.24 -17.84 7.34
N ASN A 70 -3.08 -16.97 8.34
CA ASN A 70 -3.79 -15.69 8.37
C ASN A 70 -3.32 -14.69 7.29
N ILE A 71 -2.03 -14.71 6.91
CA ILE A 71 -1.50 -13.89 5.83
C ILE A 71 -2.05 -14.39 4.49
N PHE A 72 -2.06 -15.70 4.29
CA PHE A 72 -2.64 -16.33 3.10
C PHE A 72 -4.13 -15.98 2.96
N LEU A 73 -4.92 -16.16 4.02
CA LEU A 73 -6.33 -15.77 4.05
C LEU A 73 -6.50 -14.28 3.73
N LYS A 74 -5.65 -13.41 4.28
CA LYS A 74 -5.74 -11.97 4.02
C LYS A 74 -5.50 -11.62 2.56
N HIS A 75 -4.56 -12.29 1.89
CA HIS A 75 -4.38 -12.15 0.44
C HIS A 75 -5.67 -12.50 -0.31
N LEU A 76 -6.30 -13.63 0.00
CA LEU A 76 -7.55 -14.03 -0.64
C LEU A 76 -8.67 -13.01 -0.41
N MET A 77 -8.85 -12.55 0.84
CA MET A 77 -9.87 -11.56 1.20
C MET A 77 -9.68 -10.23 0.45
N VAL A 78 -8.43 -9.82 0.28
CA VAL A 78 -8.10 -8.58 -0.45
C VAL A 78 -8.37 -8.75 -1.95
N LEU A 79 -7.97 -9.86 -2.53
CA LEU A 79 -8.11 -10.12 -3.97
C LEU A 79 -9.56 -10.37 -4.39
N SER A 80 -10.38 -10.95 -3.51
CA SER A 80 -11.81 -11.16 -3.72
C SER A 80 -12.66 -9.95 -3.34
N ASP A 81 -12.08 -8.90 -2.73
CA ASP A 81 -12.84 -7.78 -2.16
C ASP A 81 -13.95 -8.24 -1.19
N LEU A 82 -13.67 -9.33 -0.45
CA LEU A 82 -14.54 -9.91 0.57
C LEU A 82 -13.82 -9.94 1.92
N GLY A 83 -13.72 -8.77 2.54
CA GLY A 83 -13.19 -8.61 3.89
C GLY A 83 -14.18 -9.07 4.96
N GLY A 84 -13.70 -9.18 6.22
CA GLY A 84 -14.52 -9.62 7.34
C GLY A 84 -15.81 -8.80 7.54
N GLU A 85 -15.79 -7.50 7.27
CA GLU A 85 -17.00 -6.67 7.32
C GLU A 85 -18.01 -7.04 6.22
N ALA A 86 -17.51 -7.33 5.01
CA ALA A 86 -18.35 -7.75 3.90
C ALA A 86 -18.97 -9.12 4.19
N LEU A 87 -18.17 -10.07 4.65
CA LEU A 87 -18.63 -11.41 5.00
C LEU A 87 -19.66 -11.40 6.14
N ASN A 88 -19.50 -10.53 7.14
CA ASN A 88 -20.46 -10.39 8.23
C ASN A 88 -21.78 -9.69 7.85
N LYS A 89 -21.83 -8.97 6.72
CA LYS A 89 -23.07 -8.35 6.21
C LYS A 89 -24.00 -9.36 5.58
N TYR A 90 -23.47 -10.49 5.11
CA TYR A 90 -24.31 -11.56 4.60
C TYR A 90 -25.05 -12.25 5.75
N PRO A 91 -26.23 -12.82 5.48
CA PRO A 91 -26.87 -13.76 6.41
C PRO A 91 -25.89 -14.86 6.82
N PRO A 92 -26.12 -15.55 7.97
CA PRO A 92 -25.28 -16.68 8.37
C PRO A 92 -25.11 -17.66 7.20
N LEU A 93 -23.89 -18.11 6.97
CA LEU A 93 -23.55 -19.01 5.84
C LEU A 93 -24.36 -20.30 5.83
N SER A 94 -24.88 -20.73 6.99
CA SER A 94 -25.86 -21.82 7.10
C SER A 94 -27.14 -21.62 6.28
N LYS A 95 -27.50 -20.38 5.92
CA LYS A 95 -28.63 -20.13 5.02
C LYS A 95 -28.30 -20.43 3.57
N PHE A 96 -27.05 -20.22 3.17
CA PHE A 96 -26.57 -20.47 1.82
C PHE A 96 -26.10 -21.92 1.62
N PHE A 97 -25.65 -22.55 2.70
CA PHE A 97 -25.16 -23.92 2.75
C PHE A 97 -25.90 -24.69 3.85
N PRO A 98 -27.20 -25.03 3.63
CA PRO A 98 -28.02 -25.65 4.70
C PRO A 98 -27.52 -27.01 5.14
N SER A 99 -26.87 -27.76 4.27
CA SER A 99 -26.22 -29.06 4.57
C SER A 99 -24.91 -28.91 5.34
N GLY A 100 -24.38 -27.68 5.50
CA GLY A 100 -23.04 -27.47 6.01
C GLY A 100 -21.93 -27.83 5.01
N LEU A 101 -22.30 -28.12 3.75
CA LEU A 101 -21.38 -28.57 2.70
C LEU A 101 -21.33 -27.55 1.57
N ILE A 102 -20.15 -27.37 0.98
CA ILE A 102 -20.00 -26.75 -0.32
C ILE A 102 -19.60 -27.82 -1.33
N GLU A 103 -20.42 -28.00 -2.35
CA GLU A 103 -20.12 -28.85 -3.50
C GLU A 103 -19.69 -27.94 -4.66
N TYR A 104 -18.54 -28.23 -5.25
CA TYR A 104 -17.93 -27.37 -6.27
C TYR A 104 -17.21 -28.17 -7.35
N VAL A 105 -17.01 -27.57 -8.49
CA VAL A 105 -16.26 -28.15 -9.62
C VAL A 105 -14.86 -27.54 -9.64
N TRP A 106 -13.84 -28.41 -9.72
CA TRP A 106 -12.46 -28.00 -9.94
C TRP A 106 -11.77 -29.00 -10.87
N ASN A 107 -11.09 -28.52 -11.91
CA ASN A 107 -10.47 -29.34 -12.96
C ASN A 107 -11.44 -30.42 -13.50
N GLU A 108 -12.66 -30.02 -13.84
CA GLU A 108 -13.72 -30.88 -14.42
C GLU A 108 -14.19 -32.04 -13.49
N GLN A 109 -13.81 -32.01 -12.22
CA GLN A 109 -14.23 -32.99 -11.23
C GLN A 109 -15.03 -32.30 -10.10
N SER A 110 -16.00 -33.04 -9.55
CA SER A 110 -16.81 -32.58 -8.44
C SER A 110 -16.14 -32.94 -7.11
N TYR A 111 -16.12 -31.97 -6.20
CA TYR A 111 -15.58 -32.11 -4.85
C TYR A 111 -16.60 -31.59 -3.84
N THR A 112 -16.46 -32.08 -2.62
CA THR A 112 -17.27 -31.64 -1.47
C THR A 112 -16.34 -31.26 -0.33
N TYR A 113 -16.66 -30.13 0.31
CA TYR A 113 -16.00 -29.69 1.54
C TYR A 113 -17.04 -29.44 2.62
N GLU A 114 -16.85 -30.03 3.79
CA GLU A 114 -17.67 -29.82 4.98
C GLU A 114 -17.13 -28.66 5.78
N PHE A 115 -17.96 -27.62 5.99
CA PHE A 115 -17.59 -26.50 6.83
C PHE A 115 -17.51 -26.93 8.30
N LYS A 116 -16.37 -26.68 8.92
CA LYS A 116 -16.06 -27.09 10.29
C LYS A 116 -16.69 -26.17 11.34
N VAL A 117 -16.71 -24.87 11.08
CA VAL A 117 -17.07 -23.83 12.05
C VAL A 117 -18.11 -22.85 11.50
N ILE A 118 -18.01 -22.42 10.24
CA ILE A 118 -18.82 -21.32 9.71
C ILE A 118 -20.25 -21.71 9.32
N SER A 119 -20.58 -22.98 9.37
CA SER A 119 -21.98 -23.44 9.24
C SER A 119 -22.89 -22.92 10.37
N GLY A 120 -22.32 -22.51 11.50
CA GLY A 120 -23.03 -21.89 12.61
C GLY A 120 -23.05 -20.35 12.57
N LYS A 121 -23.43 -19.72 13.68
CA LYS A 121 -23.39 -18.26 13.89
C LYS A 121 -21.96 -17.76 14.23
N ALA A 122 -20.96 -18.12 13.44
CA ALA A 122 -19.60 -17.69 13.69
C ALA A 122 -19.40 -16.24 13.20
N SER A 123 -18.79 -15.39 14.01
CA SER A 123 -18.33 -14.08 13.54
C SER A 123 -17.16 -14.23 12.58
N LEU A 124 -17.22 -13.55 11.43
CA LEU A 124 -16.17 -13.52 10.40
C LEU A 124 -15.46 -12.16 10.36
N SER A 125 -15.47 -11.42 11.49
CA SER A 125 -14.73 -10.15 11.60
C SER A 125 -13.22 -10.33 11.41
N ASN A 126 -12.51 -9.28 11.02
CA ASN A 126 -11.06 -9.32 10.84
C ASN A 126 -10.32 -9.82 12.09
N SER A 127 -10.78 -9.42 13.29
CA SER A 127 -10.18 -9.89 14.56
C SER A 127 -10.47 -11.37 14.83
N SER A 128 -11.69 -11.85 14.55
CA SER A 128 -12.06 -13.26 14.76
C SER A 128 -11.37 -14.21 13.78
N LEU A 129 -11.02 -13.71 12.60
CA LEU A 129 -10.24 -14.41 11.58
C LEU A 129 -8.73 -14.20 11.75
N LEU A 130 -8.29 -13.46 12.78
CA LEU A 130 -6.89 -13.14 13.06
C LEU A 130 -6.18 -12.45 11.86
N VAL A 131 -6.92 -11.69 11.06
CA VAL A 131 -6.42 -10.95 9.89
C VAL A 131 -6.41 -9.43 10.11
N ASP A 132 -6.53 -8.98 11.36
CA ASP A 132 -6.24 -7.60 11.77
C ASP A 132 -4.73 -7.34 11.85
N GLY A 133 -4.32 -6.05 11.90
CA GLY A 133 -2.91 -5.66 11.82
C GLY A 133 -2.01 -6.36 12.84
N LYS A 134 -2.43 -6.44 14.11
CA LYS A 134 -1.63 -7.08 15.18
C LYS A 134 -1.39 -8.56 14.94
N ASN A 135 -2.41 -9.28 14.49
CA ASN A 135 -2.31 -10.70 14.24
C ASN A 135 -1.54 -11.00 12.96
N LEU A 136 -1.66 -10.15 11.93
CA LEU A 136 -0.91 -10.29 10.69
C LEU A 136 0.59 -10.11 10.90
N LEU A 137 1.01 -9.12 11.69
CA LEU A 137 2.43 -8.89 12.02
C LEU A 137 3.06 -10.07 12.77
N LYS A 138 2.28 -10.75 13.61
CA LYS A 138 2.78 -11.93 14.37
C LYS A 138 2.78 -13.21 13.54
N GLY A 139 2.03 -13.26 12.45
CA GLY A 139 1.75 -14.50 11.73
C GLY A 139 0.97 -15.51 12.59
N ARG A 140 -0.05 -16.14 12.04
CA ARG A 140 -0.85 -17.17 12.73
C ARG A 140 -0.99 -18.38 11.85
N ALA A 141 -0.82 -19.54 12.44
CA ALA A 141 -1.10 -20.80 11.76
C ALA A 141 -2.56 -20.88 11.31
N LEU A 142 -2.82 -21.65 10.28
CA LEU A 142 -4.16 -21.94 9.81
C LEU A 142 -4.98 -22.59 10.92
N ASN A 143 -6.24 -22.17 11.08
CA ASN A 143 -7.21 -22.81 11.95
C ASN A 143 -8.49 -23.13 11.16
N ASP A 144 -9.39 -23.95 11.74
CA ASP A 144 -10.59 -24.42 11.07
C ASP A 144 -11.47 -23.29 10.52
N LYS A 145 -11.62 -22.18 11.25
CA LYS A 145 -12.40 -21.03 10.79
C LYS A 145 -11.74 -20.33 9.59
N MET A 146 -10.43 -20.19 9.59
CA MET A 146 -9.69 -19.64 8.46
C MET A 146 -9.78 -20.56 7.25
N GLU A 147 -9.64 -21.87 7.47
CA GLU A 147 -9.75 -22.88 6.43
C GLU A 147 -11.11 -22.83 5.75
N ASP A 148 -12.19 -22.78 6.52
CA ASP A 148 -13.55 -22.64 6.00
C ASP A 148 -13.69 -21.42 5.08
N VAL A 149 -13.17 -20.26 5.53
CA VAL A 149 -13.23 -19.03 4.72
C VAL A 149 -12.34 -19.11 3.48
N VAL A 150 -11.16 -19.75 3.57
CA VAL A 150 -10.31 -20.00 2.39
C VAL A 150 -11.05 -20.86 1.38
N MET A 151 -11.67 -21.96 1.79
CA MET A 151 -12.44 -22.84 0.90
C MET A 151 -13.62 -22.11 0.25
N LEU A 152 -14.31 -21.26 1.00
CA LEU A 152 -15.36 -20.39 0.46
C LEU A 152 -14.83 -19.44 -0.61
N LEU A 153 -13.73 -18.70 -0.31
CA LEU A 153 -13.17 -17.72 -1.23
C LEU A 153 -12.54 -18.33 -2.48
N LEU A 154 -12.06 -19.56 -2.39
CA LEU A 154 -11.52 -20.28 -3.56
C LEU A 154 -12.62 -20.88 -4.44
N TYR A 155 -13.70 -21.40 -3.86
CA TYR A 155 -14.59 -22.29 -4.58
C TYR A 155 -16.06 -21.86 -4.66
N ALA A 156 -16.46 -20.75 -4.03
CA ALA A 156 -17.84 -20.29 -4.10
C ALA A 156 -18.30 -19.96 -5.54
N SER A 157 -17.38 -19.52 -6.41
CA SER A 157 -17.72 -19.23 -7.83
C SER A 157 -18.03 -20.49 -8.64
N SER A 158 -17.46 -21.63 -8.26
CA SER A 158 -17.67 -22.93 -8.92
C SER A 158 -18.61 -23.87 -8.15
N SER A 159 -19.27 -23.35 -7.11
CA SER A 159 -20.19 -24.17 -6.31
C SER A 159 -21.52 -24.42 -7.04
N ILE A 160 -22.06 -25.63 -6.87
CA ILE A 160 -23.21 -26.14 -7.63
C ILE A 160 -24.48 -26.28 -6.81
N ASN A 161 -24.41 -26.22 -5.49
CA ASN A 161 -25.53 -26.56 -4.61
C ASN A 161 -25.83 -25.51 -3.53
N ASN A 162 -25.77 -24.21 -3.88
CA ASN A 162 -26.01 -23.16 -2.90
C ASN A 162 -26.69 -21.92 -3.48
N ASP A 163 -27.29 -21.14 -2.58
CA ASP A 163 -27.89 -19.84 -2.85
C ASP A 163 -26.93 -18.67 -2.48
N PHE A 164 -25.63 -18.91 -2.48
CA PHE A 164 -24.67 -17.85 -2.20
C PHE A 164 -24.79 -16.73 -3.22
N PRO A 165 -24.80 -15.45 -2.81
CA PRO A 165 -25.09 -14.33 -3.69
C PRO A 165 -24.17 -14.27 -4.91
N ASP A 166 -24.71 -14.03 -6.09
CA ASP A 166 -23.95 -14.03 -7.34
C ASP A 166 -22.86 -12.95 -7.35
N ASP A 167 -23.12 -11.78 -6.78
CA ASP A 167 -22.12 -10.71 -6.62
C ASP A 167 -20.93 -11.13 -5.76
N ALA A 168 -21.13 -12.03 -4.80
CA ALA A 168 -20.05 -12.62 -3.99
C ALA A 168 -19.36 -13.76 -4.73
N LYS A 169 -20.10 -14.60 -5.47
CA LYS A 169 -19.53 -15.67 -6.30
C LYS A 169 -18.56 -15.11 -7.34
N GLU A 170 -18.96 -14.05 -8.04
CA GLU A 170 -18.12 -13.37 -9.04
C GLU A 170 -16.77 -12.88 -8.49
N LYS A 171 -16.66 -12.67 -7.20
CA LYS A 171 -15.42 -12.25 -6.52
C LYS A 171 -14.52 -13.43 -6.14
N CYS A 172 -15.03 -14.66 -6.13
CA CYS A 172 -14.35 -15.88 -5.67
C CYS A 172 -13.69 -16.66 -6.83
N LEU A 173 -12.96 -15.98 -7.71
CA LEU A 173 -12.43 -16.57 -8.94
C LEU A 173 -11.06 -17.24 -8.79
N ILE A 174 -10.34 -16.99 -7.69
CA ILE A 174 -8.95 -17.40 -7.53
C ILE A 174 -8.77 -18.92 -7.60
N GLY A 175 -9.74 -19.70 -7.10
CA GLY A 175 -9.70 -21.16 -7.14
C GLY A 175 -9.60 -21.74 -8.54
N SER A 176 -10.17 -21.08 -9.55
CA SER A 176 -10.08 -21.49 -10.95
C SER A 176 -8.68 -21.26 -11.58
N LEU A 177 -7.81 -20.51 -10.89
CA LEU A 177 -6.46 -20.17 -11.32
C LEU A 177 -5.37 -20.99 -10.63
N LEU A 178 -5.73 -21.91 -9.75
CA LEU A 178 -4.76 -22.81 -9.09
C LEU A 178 -3.94 -23.57 -10.15
N GLY A 179 -2.63 -23.60 -9.97
CA GLY A 179 -1.70 -24.21 -10.92
C GLY A 179 -1.33 -23.34 -12.13
N LYS A 180 -2.07 -22.26 -12.41
CA LYS A 180 -1.89 -21.43 -13.62
C LYS A 180 -1.02 -20.21 -13.32
N SER A 181 0.29 -20.39 -13.26
CA SER A 181 1.27 -19.39 -12.80
C SER A 181 1.12 -18.02 -13.47
N GLU A 182 1.03 -17.95 -14.80
CA GLU A 182 1.00 -16.67 -15.53
C GLU A 182 -0.34 -15.94 -15.35
N GLU A 183 -1.43 -16.68 -15.32
CA GLU A 183 -2.78 -16.13 -15.07
C GLU A 183 -2.88 -15.62 -13.62
N LEU A 184 -2.37 -16.38 -12.65
CA LEU A 184 -2.28 -15.96 -11.25
C LEU A 184 -1.48 -14.68 -11.08
N LYS A 185 -0.29 -14.60 -11.66
CA LYS A 185 0.55 -13.40 -11.61
C LYS A 185 -0.17 -12.17 -12.16
N LYS A 186 -0.82 -12.33 -13.33
CA LYS A 186 -1.58 -11.26 -13.97
C LYS A 186 -2.76 -10.83 -13.12
N PHE A 187 -3.56 -11.79 -12.65
CA PHE A 187 -4.72 -11.54 -11.80
C PHE A 187 -4.35 -10.85 -10.50
N VAL A 188 -3.35 -11.35 -9.79
CA VAL A 188 -2.89 -10.80 -8.52
C VAL A 188 -2.40 -9.36 -8.71
N LYS A 189 -1.52 -9.10 -9.69
CA LYS A 189 -1.02 -7.74 -9.97
C LYS A 189 -2.15 -6.76 -10.29
N GLN A 190 -3.10 -7.13 -11.15
CA GLN A 190 -4.20 -6.26 -11.53
C GLN A 190 -5.14 -5.96 -10.36
N ASN A 191 -5.46 -6.96 -9.56
CA ASN A 191 -6.36 -6.78 -8.42
C ASN A 191 -5.69 -6.03 -7.27
N TYR A 192 -4.40 -6.20 -7.02
CA TYR A 192 -3.70 -5.39 -6.02
C TYR A 192 -3.70 -3.90 -6.38
N ILE A 193 -3.55 -3.54 -7.65
CA ILE A 193 -3.69 -2.16 -8.12
C ILE A 193 -5.10 -1.62 -7.83
N ARG A 194 -6.12 -2.44 -8.06
CA ARG A 194 -7.52 -2.06 -7.85
C ARG A 194 -7.89 -1.89 -6.37
N VAL A 195 -7.50 -2.85 -5.54
CA VAL A 195 -7.86 -2.89 -4.11
C VAL A 195 -7.03 -1.91 -3.29
N SER A 196 -5.80 -1.64 -3.68
CA SER A 196 -4.95 -0.68 -3.00
C SER A 196 -5.55 0.74 -3.03
N ARG A 197 -6.40 1.05 -4.00
CA ARG A 197 -7.20 2.29 -4.01
C ARG A 197 -8.21 2.34 -2.86
N GLN A 198 -8.81 1.20 -2.50
CA GLN A 198 -9.81 1.13 -1.44
C GLN A 198 -9.16 1.13 -0.05
N ILE A 199 -8.06 0.41 0.12
CA ILE A 199 -7.30 0.38 1.39
C ILE A 199 -6.55 1.70 1.62
N GLY A 200 -6.07 2.35 0.55
CA GLY A 200 -5.36 3.63 0.60
C GLY A 200 -6.23 4.79 1.09
N GLY A 201 -7.52 4.79 0.81
CA GLY A 201 -8.42 5.89 1.16
C GLY A 201 -8.58 6.11 2.66
N ALA A 202 -8.80 5.05 3.44
CA ALA A 202 -9.03 5.15 4.89
C ALA A 202 -7.72 5.42 5.69
N ASN A 203 -6.56 5.02 5.17
CA ASN A 203 -5.28 5.09 5.86
C ASN A 203 -4.26 6.05 5.21
N ALA A 204 -4.59 6.65 4.06
CA ALA A 204 -3.68 7.54 3.33
C ALA A 204 -3.18 8.71 4.19
N THR A 205 -4.04 9.27 5.05
CA THR A 205 -3.68 10.37 5.95
C THR A 205 -2.65 9.93 7.00
N LYS A 206 -2.82 8.76 7.62
CA LYS A 206 -1.86 8.25 8.62
C LYS A 206 -0.52 7.89 7.99
N LEU A 207 -0.53 7.25 6.83
CA LEU A 207 0.70 6.92 6.09
C LEU A 207 1.43 8.19 5.65
N GLY A 208 0.71 9.22 5.20
CA GLY A 208 1.27 10.53 4.92
C GLY A 208 1.97 11.14 6.14
N GLN A 209 1.32 11.10 7.30
CA GLN A 209 1.91 11.59 8.55
C GLN A 209 3.18 10.83 8.98
N VAL A 210 3.23 9.50 8.78
CA VAL A 210 4.42 8.69 9.07
C VAL A 210 5.55 9.04 8.11
N ALA A 211 5.26 9.25 6.82
CA ALA A 211 6.24 9.70 5.84
C ALA A 211 6.81 11.08 6.22
N GLU A 212 5.95 12.03 6.55
CA GLU A 212 6.35 13.36 7.00
C GLU A 212 7.21 13.28 8.28
N GLU A 213 6.81 12.44 9.24
CA GLU A 213 7.57 12.25 10.49
C GLU A 213 8.96 11.67 10.26
N PHE A 214 9.08 10.68 9.36
CA PHE A 214 10.35 10.09 9.00
C PHE A 214 11.31 11.14 8.41
N VAL A 215 10.86 11.87 7.40
CA VAL A 215 11.65 12.95 6.78
C VAL A 215 12.01 14.02 7.81
N PHE A 216 11.04 14.43 8.61
CA PHE A 216 11.25 15.47 9.63
C PHE A 216 12.31 15.08 10.67
N LYS A 217 12.29 13.83 11.15
CA LYS A 217 13.28 13.34 12.13
C LYS A 217 14.70 13.36 11.57
N ILE A 218 14.90 12.93 10.33
CA ILE A 218 16.22 12.92 9.70
C ILE A 218 16.69 14.34 9.48
N LEU A 219 15.86 15.22 8.88
CA LEU A 219 16.22 16.62 8.68
C LEU A 219 16.55 17.33 10.01
N ARG A 220 15.81 17.03 11.10
CA ARG A 220 16.10 17.60 12.43
C ARG A 220 17.46 17.19 12.97
N ARG A 221 17.89 15.96 12.71
CA ARG A 221 19.21 15.45 13.07
C ARG A 221 20.32 16.10 12.24
N GLU A 222 20.11 16.20 10.93
CA GLU A 222 21.11 16.70 9.99
C GLU A 222 21.25 18.23 10.00
N LEU A 223 20.21 18.95 10.44
CA LEU A 223 20.11 20.41 10.43
C LEU A 223 19.80 20.95 11.85
N PRO A 224 20.69 20.75 12.84
CA PRO A 224 20.41 21.07 14.25
C PRO A 224 20.13 22.56 14.49
N ASP A 225 20.79 23.44 13.73
CA ASP A 225 20.70 24.90 13.88
C ASP A 225 19.59 25.54 13.04
N TRP A 226 18.80 24.70 12.32
CA TRP A 226 17.73 25.17 11.45
C TRP A 226 16.37 25.12 12.17
N THR A 227 15.47 26.01 11.75
CA THR A 227 14.08 25.95 12.19
C THR A 227 13.26 25.11 11.22
N LEU A 228 12.70 24.00 11.71
CA LEU A 228 11.84 23.10 10.93
C LEU A 228 10.40 23.18 11.43
N ARG A 229 9.44 23.32 10.51
CA ARG A 229 8.00 23.37 10.81
C ARG A 229 7.23 22.44 9.87
N LYS A 230 6.42 21.53 10.44
CA LYS A 230 5.46 20.72 9.68
C LYS A 230 4.24 21.57 9.32
N ASN A 231 3.62 21.28 8.18
CA ASN A 231 2.51 22.06 7.64
C ASN A 231 2.84 23.56 7.66
N GLY A 232 4.11 23.86 7.35
CA GLY A 232 4.67 25.19 7.47
C GLY A 232 4.21 26.12 6.36
N LYS A 233 4.25 27.43 6.65
CA LYS A 233 4.01 28.49 5.68
C LYS A 233 5.24 29.35 5.58
N ILE A 234 5.45 29.93 4.39
CA ILE A 234 6.52 30.89 4.15
C ILE A 234 5.88 32.26 4.00
N PRO A 235 6.30 33.28 4.78
CA PRO A 235 5.71 34.60 4.73
C PRO A 235 5.72 35.21 3.32
N GLY A 236 4.59 35.72 2.87
CA GLY A 236 4.44 36.34 1.56
C GLY A 236 4.34 35.37 0.37
N ILE A 237 4.34 34.07 0.61
CA ILE A 237 4.16 33.07 -0.45
C ILE A 237 2.69 32.60 -0.48
N SER A 238 1.97 33.02 -1.52
CA SER A 238 0.57 32.62 -1.77
C SER A 238 0.40 32.18 -3.23
N HIS A 239 -0.39 31.13 -3.45
CA HIS A 239 -0.79 30.64 -4.78
C HIS A 239 -2.22 31.01 -5.14
N SER A 240 -2.99 31.52 -4.21
CA SER A 240 -4.38 31.84 -4.40
C SER A 240 -4.59 33.36 -4.42
N ASP A 241 -5.49 33.84 -5.27
CA ASP A 241 -5.89 35.23 -5.36
C ASP A 241 -6.56 35.72 -4.08
N ASP A 242 -6.93 34.82 -3.16
CA ASP A 242 -7.53 35.13 -1.87
C ASP A 242 -6.53 35.54 -0.77
N GLY A 243 -5.23 35.63 -1.10
CA GLY A 243 -4.16 36.07 -0.22
C GLY A 243 -3.80 35.07 0.90
N ARG A 244 -4.32 33.85 0.88
CA ARG A 244 -3.94 32.83 1.87
C ARG A 244 -2.56 32.29 1.57
N GLU A 245 -1.70 32.29 2.57
CA GLU A 245 -0.36 31.71 2.45
C GLU A 245 -0.43 30.21 2.17
N THR A 246 0.39 29.75 1.23
CA THR A 246 0.51 28.34 0.86
C THR A 246 1.20 27.54 1.97
N SER A 247 0.61 26.40 2.35
CA SER A 247 1.24 25.45 3.26
C SER A 247 2.02 24.40 2.48
N PHE A 248 3.15 23.98 3.07
CA PHE A 248 4.02 22.90 2.59
C PHE A 248 4.12 21.83 3.67
N ASP A 249 4.36 20.58 3.28
CA ASP A 249 4.43 19.47 4.24
C ASP A 249 5.51 19.74 5.32
N ILE A 250 6.68 20.24 4.90
CA ILE A 250 7.72 20.77 5.82
C ILE A 250 8.27 22.09 5.25
N VAL A 251 8.47 23.06 6.13
CA VAL A 251 9.26 24.28 5.84
C VAL A 251 10.50 24.27 6.73
N ALA A 252 11.66 24.34 6.10
CA ALA A 252 12.94 24.54 6.78
C ALA A 252 13.45 25.96 6.55
N THR A 253 13.89 26.61 7.62
CA THR A 253 14.48 27.96 7.59
C THR A 253 15.93 27.86 8.04
N SER A 254 16.85 28.28 7.18
CA SER A 254 18.26 28.31 7.49
C SER A 254 18.59 29.42 8.49
N PRO A 255 19.76 29.36 9.17
CA PRO A 255 20.30 30.48 9.96
C PRO A 255 20.47 31.78 9.14
N SER A 256 20.69 31.66 7.82
CA SER A 256 20.76 32.79 6.89
C SER A 256 19.39 33.29 6.39
N SER A 257 18.28 32.84 7.02
CA SER A 257 16.90 33.21 6.71
C SER A 257 16.40 32.80 5.30
N LYS A 258 17.05 31.82 4.66
CA LYS A 258 16.53 31.20 3.45
C LYS A 258 15.50 30.11 3.79
N TYR A 259 14.42 30.06 3.01
CA TYR A 259 13.38 29.07 3.20
C TYR A 259 13.49 27.96 2.16
N PHE A 260 13.26 26.74 2.61
CA PHE A 260 13.16 25.53 1.80
C PHE A 260 11.79 24.91 2.03
N ALA A 261 10.96 24.94 1.00
CA ALA A 261 9.65 24.30 0.99
C ALA A 261 9.82 22.84 0.57
N ILE A 262 9.40 21.90 1.41
CA ILE A 262 9.57 20.47 1.16
C ILE A 262 8.19 19.82 1.06
N GLU A 263 7.94 19.17 -0.06
CA GLU A 263 6.73 18.43 -0.37
C GLU A 263 7.05 16.93 -0.38
N ILE A 264 6.22 16.13 0.28
CA ILE A 264 6.44 14.70 0.45
C ILE A 264 5.31 13.95 -0.24
N SER A 265 5.65 12.93 -1.01
CA SER A 265 4.68 12.04 -1.65
C SER A 265 5.20 10.62 -1.69
N PHE A 266 4.67 9.78 -0.81
CA PHE A 266 4.92 8.35 -0.83
C PHE A 266 3.62 7.61 -1.11
N GLN A 267 3.52 6.97 -2.30
CA GLN A 267 2.27 6.32 -2.72
C GLN A 267 2.54 4.99 -3.42
N PHE A 268 1.96 3.93 -2.89
CA PHE A 268 1.95 2.61 -3.55
C PHE A 268 0.98 2.56 -4.73
N THR A 269 -0.04 3.40 -4.70
CA THR A 269 -1.18 3.38 -5.61
C THR A 269 -1.41 4.75 -6.21
N THR A 270 -2.23 4.81 -7.23
CA THR A 270 -2.53 6.06 -7.88
C THR A 270 -3.62 6.81 -7.14
N ASN A 271 -3.30 7.92 -6.50
CA ASN A 271 -4.28 8.95 -6.15
C ASN A 271 -3.95 10.25 -6.89
N GLY A 272 -4.85 11.21 -6.87
CA GLY A 272 -4.68 12.49 -7.54
C GLY A 272 -3.69 13.45 -6.88
N THR A 273 -3.07 13.08 -5.75
CA THR A 273 -2.21 13.99 -4.97
C THR A 273 -0.94 14.36 -5.71
N ILE A 274 -0.24 13.38 -6.30
CA ILE A 274 1.00 13.65 -7.05
C ILE A 274 0.73 14.48 -8.31
N GLU A 275 -0.41 14.27 -8.97
CA GLU A 275 -0.81 15.05 -10.14
C GLU A 275 -1.13 16.50 -9.78
N ARG A 276 -1.77 16.72 -8.62
CA ARG A 276 -1.98 18.08 -8.10
C ARG A 276 -0.66 18.78 -7.80
N LYS A 277 0.26 18.10 -7.09
CA LYS A 277 1.60 18.63 -6.81
C LYS A 277 2.37 18.93 -8.10
N ALA A 278 2.24 18.11 -9.13
CA ALA A 278 2.88 18.34 -10.44
C ALA A 278 2.32 19.58 -11.16
N ARG A 279 1.00 19.78 -11.17
CA ARG A 279 0.37 20.98 -11.77
C ARG A 279 0.84 22.26 -11.09
N GLU A 280 1.01 22.24 -9.79
CA GLU A 280 1.43 23.39 -8.99
C GLU A 280 2.96 23.60 -8.98
N ALA A 281 3.76 22.63 -9.40
CA ALA A 281 5.22 22.63 -9.22
C ALA A 281 5.91 23.84 -9.91
N LYS A 282 5.49 24.17 -11.12
CA LYS A 282 6.05 25.30 -11.88
C LYS A 282 5.80 26.63 -11.18
N ASP A 283 4.57 26.85 -10.75
CA ASP A 283 4.16 28.12 -10.14
C ASP A 283 4.78 28.27 -8.74
N ARG A 284 4.84 27.19 -7.98
CA ARG A 284 5.52 27.14 -6.67
C ARG A 284 7.01 27.49 -6.80
N ALA A 285 7.71 26.87 -7.74
CA ALA A 285 9.11 27.20 -8.00
C ALA A 285 9.29 28.67 -8.38
N ALA A 286 8.47 29.18 -9.31
CA ALA A 286 8.56 30.56 -9.77
C ALA A 286 8.34 31.59 -8.65
N ILE A 287 7.40 31.34 -7.75
CA ILE A 287 7.11 32.24 -6.62
C ILE A 287 8.24 32.19 -5.58
N LEU A 288 8.72 30.98 -5.22
CA LEU A 288 9.80 30.82 -4.25
C LEU A 288 11.12 31.43 -4.74
N HIS A 289 11.47 31.20 -6.00
CA HIS A 289 12.70 31.75 -6.60
C HIS A 289 12.73 33.28 -6.63
N LYS A 290 11.58 33.96 -6.74
CA LYS A 290 11.53 35.45 -6.67
C LYS A 290 12.06 36.00 -5.34
N SER A 291 11.99 35.18 -4.27
CA SER A 291 12.43 35.53 -2.93
C SER A 291 13.73 34.81 -2.52
N ASP A 292 14.47 34.24 -3.46
CA ASP A 292 15.67 33.41 -3.24
C ASP A 292 15.43 32.23 -2.27
N HIS A 293 14.26 31.60 -2.41
CA HIS A 293 13.85 30.42 -1.67
C HIS A 293 13.79 29.21 -2.58
N PHE A 294 13.73 28.00 -2.02
CA PHE A 294 13.88 26.76 -2.76
C PHE A 294 12.68 25.82 -2.55
N VAL A 295 12.37 24.99 -3.57
CA VAL A 295 11.34 23.95 -3.51
C VAL A 295 11.97 22.58 -3.70
N CYS A 296 11.73 21.69 -2.73
CA CYS A 296 12.26 20.34 -2.71
C CYS A 296 11.12 19.31 -2.66
N TYR A 297 11.36 18.15 -3.23
CA TYR A 297 10.40 17.07 -3.21
C TYR A 297 11.03 15.76 -2.74
N VAL A 298 10.32 15.05 -1.86
CA VAL A 298 10.62 13.68 -1.48
C VAL A 298 9.56 12.80 -2.12
N ILE A 299 9.93 12.03 -3.14
CA ILE A 299 8.95 11.25 -3.95
C ILE A 299 9.39 9.81 -4.02
N ASP A 300 8.49 8.90 -3.60
CA ASP A 300 8.70 7.46 -3.72
C ASP A 300 7.36 6.71 -3.77
N GLY A 301 7.45 5.39 -3.80
CA GLY A 301 6.34 4.47 -3.88
C GLY A 301 6.02 4.04 -5.31
N ALA A 302 5.68 2.76 -5.47
CA ALA A 302 5.44 2.14 -6.77
C ALA A 302 4.37 2.86 -7.60
N GLY A 303 3.36 3.46 -6.96
CA GLY A 303 2.33 4.24 -7.63
C GLY A 303 2.84 5.53 -8.26
N ASN A 304 3.70 6.26 -7.55
CA ASN A 304 4.32 7.47 -8.09
C ASN A 304 5.34 7.13 -9.17
N ILE A 305 6.29 6.24 -8.86
CA ILE A 305 7.48 5.99 -9.68
C ILE A 305 7.15 5.22 -10.97
N ASN A 306 6.22 4.24 -10.91
CA ASN A 306 5.96 3.33 -12.02
C ASN A 306 4.66 3.61 -12.78
N ILE A 307 3.73 4.38 -12.19
CA ILE A 307 2.41 4.60 -12.80
C ILE A 307 2.18 6.07 -13.15
N ARG A 308 2.65 7.00 -12.31
CA ARG A 308 2.45 8.44 -12.50
C ARG A 308 3.72 9.15 -13.01
N GLU A 309 4.44 8.50 -13.90
CA GLU A 309 5.72 8.96 -14.44
C GLU A 309 5.71 10.42 -14.95
N ASN A 310 4.68 10.82 -15.69
CA ASN A 310 4.60 12.17 -16.23
C ASN A 310 4.48 13.24 -15.13
N ALA A 311 3.74 12.95 -14.06
CA ALA A 311 3.66 13.85 -12.92
C ALA A 311 5.02 13.99 -12.21
N VAL A 312 5.71 12.85 -11.99
CA VAL A 312 7.05 12.86 -11.38
C VAL A 312 8.07 13.57 -12.26
N ARG A 313 8.07 13.36 -13.59
CA ARG A 313 8.93 14.08 -14.54
C ARG A 313 8.74 15.59 -14.45
N THR A 314 7.48 16.03 -14.39
CA THR A 314 7.14 17.46 -14.25
C THR A 314 7.69 18.03 -12.95
N ILE A 315 7.54 17.31 -11.85
CA ILE A 315 8.09 17.73 -10.54
C ILE A 315 9.62 17.82 -10.61
N CYS A 316 10.31 16.80 -11.12
CA CYS A 316 11.76 16.81 -11.27
C CYS A 316 12.25 17.99 -12.14
N GLN A 317 11.45 18.42 -13.14
CA GLN A 317 11.80 19.55 -13.99
C GLN A 317 11.77 20.88 -13.24
N TYR A 318 10.81 21.07 -12.33
CA TYR A 318 10.59 22.35 -11.64
C TYR A 318 11.07 22.37 -10.19
N SER A 319 11.54 21.27 -9.64
CA SER A 319 12.16 21.24 -8.31
C SER A 319 13.62 21.69 -8.33
N ASP A 320 14.10 22.18 -7.21
CA ASP A 320 15.52 22.47 -7.00
C ASP A 320 16.28 21.21 -6.55
N CYS A 321 15.62 20.37 -5.76
CA CYS A 321 16.12 19.07 -5.34
C CYS A 321 14.96 18.06 -5.27
N THR A 322 15.14 16.88 -5.87
CA THR A 322 14.19 15.77 -5.77
C THR A 322 14.91 14.52 -5.32
N VAL A 323 14.42 13.89 -4.25
CA VAL A 323 15.03 12.72 -3.63
C VAL A 323 14.00 11.60 -3.43
N ALA A 324 14.47 10.36 -3.35
CA ALA A 324 13.68 9.21 -2.97
C ALA A 324 13.49 9.13 -1.43
N PHE A 325 12.71 8.16 -0.98
CA PHE A 325 12.34 8.02 0.42
C PHE A 325 13.24 7.00 1.13
N SER A 326 14.48 7.40 1.38
CA SER A 326 15.42 6.65 2.22
C SER A 326 16.23 7.60 3.08
N GLU A 327 16.85 7.09 4.14
CA GLU A 327 17.69 7.91 5.02
C GLU A 327 18.82 8.58 4.23
N ALA A 328 19.54 7.84 3.39
CA ALA A 328 20.62 8.38 2.57
C ALA A 328 20.14 9.51 1.62
N GLU A 329 18.94 9.39 1.07
CA GLU A 329 18.36 10.40 0.20
C GLU A 329 17.94 11.66 0.96
N ILE A 330 17.44 11.52 2.18
CA ILE A 330 17.12 12.68 3.03
C ILE A 330 18.38 13.39 3.55
N VAL A 331 19.45 12.63 3.80
CA VAL A 331 20.78 13.22 4.09
C VAL A 331 21.27 14.03 2.87
N PHE A 332 21.20 13.48 1.67
CA PHE A 332 21.53 14.18 0.44
C PHE A 332 20.69 15.46 0.23
N LEU A 333 19.41 15.44 0.57
CA LEU A 333 18.57 16.64 0.59
C LEU A 333 19.12 17.68 1.59
N SER A 334 19.55 17.25 2.77
CA SER A 334 20.11 18.17 3.77
C SER A 334 21.43 18.80 3.31
N GLU A 335 22.26 18.08 2.57
CA GLU A 335 23.49 18.59 1.95
C GLU A 335 23.19 19.68 0.92
N PHE A 336 22.21 19.45 0.04
CA PHE A 336 21.70 20.50 -0.86
C PHE A 336 21.28 21.76 -0.11
N MET A 337 20.53 21.59 0.97
CA MET A 337 20.01 22.72 1.75
C MET A 337 21.14 23.52 2.40
N LYS A 338 22.15 22.85 2.98
CA LYS A 338 23.35 23.48 3.53
C LYS A 338 24.10 24.27 2.45
N GLU A 339 24.40 23.64 1.31
CA GLU A 339 25.11 24.30 0.20
C GLU A 339 24.37 25.55 -0.27
N LYS A 340 23.05 25.48 -0.48
CA LYS A 340 22.28 26.64 -0.97
C LYS A 340 22.03 27.71 0.10
N SER A 341 22.19 27.38 1.37
CA SER A 341 22.16 28.38 2.46
C SER A 341 23.50 29.12 2.65
N GLY A 342 24.57 28.61 2.03
CA GLY A 342 25.92 29.16 2.19
C GLY A 342 26.65 28.63 3.44
N GLN A 343 26.30 27.43 3.90
CA GLN A 343 26.93 26.72 5.02
C GLN A 343 27.89 25.63 4.52
#